data_8a1b6712149be55ebbbe8e6cf273b78d
#
_entry.id   8a1b6712149be55ebbbe8e6cf273b78d
#
_cell.length_a   1.000
_cell.length_b   1.000
_cell.length_c   1.000
_cell.angle_alpha   90.00
_cell.angle_beta   90.00
_cell.angle_gamma   90.00
#
_symmetry.space_group_name_H-M   'P 1'
#
loop_
_entity.id
_entity.type
_entity.pdbx_description
1 polymer ?
#
loop_
_entity_poly.entity_id
_entity_poly.type
_entity_poly.pdbx_seq_one_letter_code
_entity_poly.pdbx_strand_id
1 'polypeptide(L)'
;MCKNILLIFSFALTISAFAQENVDSLYITTSDSVKLFVKRSGTGYPVLFIHGGPGSNSYYFEKEGGDVFSKDVQLVYFDQRGCGRSDSSSLNDYSLTRVVKDFDEIRQKLGYKQWMIIAHSFGGILATQYAYEYPATIKAMVYLNCTLNLPYTAQSAIMKGLEFLSNNKEDRKYFLNDSIPLLKRWGDMFDTLRKERIVYKLMFDQAQSKAYDDSLMSLPFLKYVYAQKLWNYSEYFDDFSPKTSQINVPVLVISGTRDYTIGVDHYKLMHFPNMEVKLLEGAHALYFEHNKELYEAVTPFLRKYSD
;
A
#
# COMPACT_ATOMS: atom_id res chain seq x y z
N MET A 1 -45.21 -36.26 57.21
CA MET A 1 -43.88 -35.63 57.21
C MET A 1 -43.42 -35.57 55.73
N CYS A 2 -43.74 -34.47 54.98
CA CYS A 2 -43.26 -34.28 53.63
C CYS A 2 -41.97 -33.43 53.66
N LYS A 3 -40.89 -34.03 53.15
CA LYS A 3 -39.63 -33.31 52.95
C LYS A 3 -39.65 -32.62 51.57
N ASN A 4 -39.70 -31.30 51.56
CA ASN A 4 -39.49 -30.50 50.35
C ASN A 4 -37.98 -30.47 50.01
N ILE A 5 -37.64 -30.97 48.82
CA ILE A 5 -36.31 -30.84 48.26
C ILE A 5 -36.32 -29.60 47.37
N LEU A 6 -35.54 -28.59 47.75
CA LEU A 6 -35.32 -27.37 47.01
C LEU A 6 -34.18 -27.58 45.99
N LEU A 7 -34.49 -27.69 44.73
CA LEU A 7 -33.49 -27.76 43.66
C LEU A 7 -33.05 -26.31 43.30
N ILE A 8 -31.81 -25.98 43.64
CA ILE A 8 -31.17 -24.71 43.22
C ILE A 8 -30.58 -24.92 41.83
N PHE A 9 -31.17 -24.32 40.80
CA PHE A 9 -30.57 -24.24 39.49
C PHE A 9 -29.53 -23.10 39.46
N SER A 10 -28.26 -23.46 39.41
CA SER A 10 -27.18 -22.52 39.24
C SER A 10 -27.07 -22.15 37.72
N PHE A 11 -27.48 -20.97 37.33
CA PHE A 11 -27.32 -20.46 35.98
C PHE A 11 -25.91 -19.89 35.87
N ALA A 12 -25.00 -20.62 35.23
CA ALA A 12 -23.67 -20.12 34.87
C ALA A 12 -23.80 -19.16 33.71
N LEU A 13 -23.72 -17.84 33.96
CA LEU A 13 -23.56 -16.84 32.93
C LEU A 13 -22.15 -16.97 32.33
N THR A 14 -22.03 -17.55 31.16
CA THR A 14 -20.82 -17.45 30.34
C THR A 14 -20.72 -16.02 29.77
N ILE A 15 -19.92 -15.17 30.40
CA ILE A 15 -19.53 -13.89 29.84
C ILE A 15 -18.54 -14.20 28.72
N SER A 16 -19.01 -14.15 27.47
CA SER A 16 -18.15 -14.11 26.31
C SER A 16 -17.41 -12.76 26.35
N ALA A 17 -16.16 -12.78 26.76
CA ALA A 17 -15.27 -11.65 26.61
C ALA A 17 -15.07 -11.43 25.10
N PHE A 18 -15.81 -10.48 24.52
CA PHE A 18 -15.44 -9.92 23.24
C PHE A 18 -14.07 -9.27 23.44
N ALA A 19 -13.05 -9.81 22.79
CA ALA A 19 -11.75 -9.17 22.72
C ALA A 19 -11.98 -7.79 22.09
N GLN A 20 -11.84 -6.75 22.89
CA GLN A 20 -11.90 -5.37 22.44
C GLN A 20 -10.73 -5.20 21.47
N GLU A 21 -11.02 -4.93 20.19
CA GLU A 21 -9.99 -4.63 19.21
C GLU A 21 -9.17 -3.44 19.75
N ASN A 22 -7.88 -3.68 20.01
CA ASN A 22 -6.94 -2.63 20.40
C ASN A 22 -6.66 -1.74 19.19
N VAL A 23 -7.54 -0.78 18.98
CA VAL A 23 -7.39 0.26 17.95
C VAL A 23 -6.99 1.55 18.65
N ASP A 24 -5.83 2.08 18.29
CA ASP A 24 -5.29 3.32 18.84
C ASP A 24 -4.82 4.22 17.70
N SER A 25 -5.30 5.46 17.65
CA SER A 25 -4.90 6.47 16.68
C SER A 25 -4.27 7.67 17.36
N LEU A 26 -3.14 8.14 16.84
CA LEU A 26 -2.33 9.22 17.40
C LEU A 26 -1.69 10.05 16.29
N TYR A 27 -1.14 11.18 16.68
CA TYR A 27 -0.26 11.98 15.82
C TYR A 27 1.16 11.93 16.34
N ILE A 28 2.11 11.60 15.46
CA ILE A 28 3.55 11.62 15.75
C ILE A 28 4.15 12.86 15.09
N THR A 29 4.79 13.72 15.89
CA THR A 29 5.49 14.89 15.38
C THR A 29 6.91 14.49 14.99
N THR A 30 7.29 14.75 13.75
CA THR A 30 8.61 14.50 13.18
C THR A 30 9.63 15.56 13.62
N SER A 31 10.91 15.31 13.36
CA SER A 31 12.01 16.24 13.71
C SER A 31 11.91 17.59 12.98
N ASP A 32 11.18 17.67 11.86
CA ASP A 32 10.87 18.91 11.11
C ASP A 32 9.44 19.42 11.38
N SER A 33 8.85 18.99 12.50
CA SER A 33 7.57 19.48 13.05
C SER A 33 6.32 19.13 12.22
N VAL A 34 6.36 18.15 11.33
CA VAL A 34 5.18 17.63 10.64
C VAL A 34 4.46 16.63 11.55
N LYS A 35 3.14 16.77 11.71
CA LYS A 35 2.31 15.81 12.45
C LYS A 35 1.81 14.73 11.50
N LEU A 36 2.27 13.51 11.70
CA LEU A 36 1.88 12.35 10.92
C LEU A 36 0.80 11.57 11.67
N PHE A 37 -0.30 11.30 11.00
CA PHE A 37 -1.34 10.41 11.51
C PHE A 37 -0.85 8.97 11.50
N VAL A 38 -1.01 8.30 12.65
CA VAL A 38 -0.67 6.89 12.85
C VAL A 38 -1.84 6.19 13.53
N LYS A 39 -2.21 5.02 13.04
CA LYS A 39 -3.20 4.14 13.68
C LYS A 39 -2.60 2.75 13.86
N ARG A 40 -2.76 2.18 15.06
CA ARG A 40 -2.41 0.78 15.34
C ARG A 40 -3.69 -0.05 15.41
N SER A 41 -3.68 -1.23 14.82
CA SER A 41 -4.80 -2.18 14.84
C SER A 41 -4.26 -3.58 15.09
N GLY A 42 -4.90 -4.33 15.99
CA GLY A 42 -4.46 -5.65 16.39
C GLY A 42 -3.33 -5.66 17.42
N THR A 43 -2.75 -6.83 17.63
CA THR A 43 -1.67 -7.10 18.60
C THR A 43 -0.61 -7.98 17.96
N GLY A 44 0.54 -8.15 18.64
CA GLY A 44 1.64 -8.99 18.15
C GLY A 44 2.75 -8.19 17.47
N TYR A 45 3.43 -8.81 16.50
CA TYR A 45 4.58 -8.19 15.85
C TYR A 45 4.16 -6.99 14.99
N PRO A 46 4.86 -5.82 15.07
CA PRO A 46 4.47 -4.63 14.33
C PRO A 46 4.75 -4.77 12.82
N VAL A 47 3.76 -4.38 12.02
CA VAL A 47 3.83 -4.37 10.55
C VAL A 47 3.43 -2.99 10.05
N LEU A 48 4.38 -2.25 9.49
CA LEU A 48 4.12 -0.96 8.85
C LEU A 48 3.44 -1.17 7.50
N PHE A 49 2.32 -0.50 7.27
CA PHE A 49 1.73 -0.40 5.93
C PHE A 49 2.18 0.89 5.25
N ILE A 50 2.86 0.76 4.10
CA ILE A 50 3.31 1.88 3.27
C ILE A 50 2.39 2.00 2.05
N HIS A 51 1.51 2.99 2.07
CA HIS A 51 0.55 3.22 0.99
C HIS A 51 1.21 3.75 -0.29
N GLY A 52 0.52 3.54 -1.40
CA GLY A 52 0.92 4.00 -2.72
C GLY A 52 0.38 5.37 -3.11
N GLY A 53 0.05 5.49 -4.34
CA GLY A 53 -0.42 6.69 -5.03
C GLY A 53 0.43 6.94 -6.27
N PRO A 54 1.39 7.90 -6.29
CA PRO A 54 1.93 8.68 -5.17
C PRO A 54 0.93 9.61 -4.50
N GLY A 55 1.10 9.79 -3.19
CA GLY A 55 0.31 10.77 -2.43
C GLY A 55 -1.14 10.36 -2.15
N SER A 56 -1.44 9.04 -2.12
CA SER A 56 -2.72 8.51 -1.62
C SER A 56 -2.77 8.56 -0.08
N ASN A 57 -3.29 7.56 0.57
CA ASN A 57 -3.36 7.46 2.04
C ASN A 57 -3.56 6.01 2.47
N SER A 58 -3.46 5.74 3.77
CA SER A 58 -3.69 4.41 4.33
C SER A 58 -5.18 4.10 4.59
N TYR A 59 -6.06 5.10 4.52
CA TYR A 59 -7.44 5.00 4.98
C TYR A 59 -8.22 3.91 4.26
N TYR A 60 -8.07 3.77 2.93
CA TYR A 60 -8.87 2.79 2.23
C TYR A 60 -8.30 1.36 2.33
N PHE A 61 -6.98 1.16 2.45
CA PHE A 61 -6.46 -0.15 2.83
C PHE A 61 -6.95 -0.54 4.24
N GLU A 62 -7.00 0.41 5.18
CA GLU A 62 -7.60 0.24 6.49
C GLU A 62 -9.07 -0.19 6.40
N LYS A 63 -9.86 0.40 5.47
CA LYS A 63 -11.29 0.10 5.32
C LYS A 63 -11.58 -1.17 4.55
N GLU A 64 -10.78 -1.47 3.51
CA GLU A 64 -11.16 -2.46 2.51
C GLU A 64 -10.43 -3.79 2.64
N GLY A 65 -9.32 -3.85 3.36
CA GLY A 65 -8.62 -5.12 3.38
C GLY A 65 -7.52 -5.28 4.41
N GLY A 66 -7.11 -4.20 5.05
CA GLY A 66 -6.00 -4.27 6.01
C GLY A 66 -6.38 -4.94 7.31
N ASP A 67 -7.56 -4.64 7.85
CA ASP A 67 -7.95 -5.09 9.19
C ASP A 67 -8.04 -6.62 9.32
N VAL A 68 -8.18 -7.36 8.22
CA VAL A 68 -8.14 -8.82 8.27
C VAL A 68 -6.81 -9.36 8.81
N PHE A 69 -5.70 -8.65 8.57
CA PHE A 69 -4.37 -9.02 9.06
C PHE A 69 -4.16 -8.68 10.54
N SER A 70 -4.96 -7.78 11.12
CA SER A 70 -4.85 -7.38 12.53
C SER A 70 -5.13 -8.52 13.52
N LYS A 71 -5.70 -9.62 13.04
CA LYS A 71 -5.90 -10.86 13.81
C LYS A 71 -4.58 -11.59 14.09
N ASP A 72 -3.56 -11.37 13.28
CA ASP A 72 -2.30 -12.11 13.29
C ASP A 72 -1.11 -11.26 13.70
N VAL A 73 -1.18 -9.94 13.41
CA VAL A 73 -0.08 -8.99 13.62
C VAL A 73 -0.64 -7.64 14.11
N GLN A 74 0.22 -6.79 14.63
CA GLN A 74 -0.14 -5.40 14.90
C GLN A 74 0.13 -4.55 13.66
N LEU A 75 -0.92 -4.20 12.92
CA LEU A 75 -0.80 -3.27 11.80
C LEU A 75 -0.56 -1.83 12.30
N VAL A 76 0.40 -1.18 11.67
CA VAL A 76 0.72 0.24 11.87
C VAL A 76 0.40 0.95 10.55
N TYR A 77 -0.79 1.53 10.48
CA TYR A 77 -1.17 2.43 9.39
C TYR A 77 -0.60 3.81 9.65
N PHE A 78 -0.15 4.48 8.62
CA PHE A 78 0.13 5.90 8.70
C PHE A 78 -0.14 6.56 7.36
N ASP A 79 -0.48 7.83 7.39
CA ASP A 79 -0.59 8.64 6.19
C ASP A 79 0.73 9.41 6.02
N GLN A 80 1.36 9.32 4.84
CA GLN A 80 2.61 10.03 4.53
C GLN A 80 2.38 11.55 4.65
N ARG A 81 3.47 12.32 4.84
CA ARG A 81 3.39 13.79 4.92
C ARG A 81 2.62 14.39 3.74
N GLY A 82 1.70 15.30 4.01
CA GLY A 82 0.84 15.92 2.99
C GLY A 82 -0.21 14.98 2.39
N CYS A 83 -0.42 13.80 2.99
CA CYS A 83 -1.41 12.82 2.56
C CYS A 83 -2.46 12.57 3.63
N GLY A 84 -3.65 12.21 3.21
CA GLY A 84 -4.71 11.74 4.08
C GLY A 84 -4.95 12.65 5.29
N ARG A 85 -4.78 12.10 6.48
CA ARG A 85 -4.99 12.77 7.78
C ARG A 85 -3.72 13.48 8.30
N SER A 86 -2.56 13.26 7.67
CA SER A 86 -1.28 13.87 8.06
C SER A 86 -1.17 15.33 7.65
N ASP A 87 -0.31 16.10 8.35
CA ASP A 87 -0.04 17.47 7.99
C ASP A 87 0.93 17.56 6.80
N SER A 88 0.87 18.70 6.11
CA SER A 88 1.81 19.07 5.08
C SER A 88 3.09 19.64 5.68
N SER A 89 4.20 19.47 4.97
CA SER A 89 5.48 20.11 5.37
C SER A 89 5.41 21.63 5.20
N SER A 90 5.65 22.37 6.27
CA SER A 90 5.78 23.83 6.20
C SER A 90 7.05 24.27 5.47
N LEU A 91 8.07 23.41 5.45
CA LEU A 91 9.31 23.60 4.70
C LEU A 91 9.19 23.19 3.24
N ASN A 92 8.02 22.68 2.84
CA ASN A 92 7.74 22.11 1.50
C ASN A 92 8.73 20.98 1.11
N ASP A 93 9.27 20.26 2.11
CA ASP A 93 10.20 19.15 1.87
C ASP A 93 9.42 17.83 1.74
N TYR A 94 9.43 17.29 0.53
CA TYR A 94 8.85 16.01 0.13
C TYR A 94 9.91 15.14 -0.57
N SER A 95 11.20 15.41 -0.33
CA SER A 95 12.30 14.60 -0.85
C SER A 95 12.18 13.14 -0.38
N LEU A 96 12.67 12.22 -1.20
CA LEU A 96 12.63 10.80 -0.90
C LEU A 96 13.31 10.47 0.44
N THR A 97 14.48 11.05 0.69
CA THR A 97 15.20 10.89 1.95
C THR A 97 14.36 11.38 3.15
N ARG A 98 13.64 12.51 3.00
CA ARG A 98 12.81 13.02 4.11
C ARG A 98 11.60 12.11 4.36
N VAL A 99 10.92 11.65 3.31
CA VAL A 99 9.77 10.75 3.43
C VAL A 99 10.18 9.41 4.05
N VAL A 100 11.32 8.86 3.65
CA VAL A 100 11.87 7.62 4.21
C VAL A 100 12.28 7.78 5.67
N LYS A 101 12.84 8.94 6.04
CA LYS A 101 13.17 9.26 7.43
C LYS A 101 11.93 9.34 8.34
N ASP A 102 10.77 9.73 7.80
CA ASP A 102 9.51 9.71 8.57
C ASP A 102 9.19 8.31 9.11
N PHE A 103 9.43 7.27 8.31
CA PHE A 103 9.17 5.88 8.73
C PHE A 103 10.04 5.52 9.94
N ASP A 104 11.32 5.83 9.90
CA ASP A 104 12.22 5.54 11.02
C ASP A 104 11.88 6.36 12.26
N GLU A 105 11.51 7.63 12.12
CA GLU A 105 11.05 8.47 13.23
C GLU A 105 9.75 7.91 13.86
N ILE A 106 8.78 7.42 13.05
CA ILE A 106 7.57 6.75 13.56
C ILE A 106 7.98 5.50 14.34
N ARG A 107 8.82 4.63 13.75
CA ARG A 107 9.30 3.41 14.40
C ARG A 107 9.92 3.71 15.79
N GLN A 108 10.84 4.68 15.85
CA GLN A 108 11.51 5.08 17.09
C GLN A 108 10.52 5.62 18.12
N LYS A 109 9.60 6.49 17.73
CA LYS A 109 8.59 7.07 18.62
C LYS A 109 7.62 6.04 19.18
N LEU A 110 7.32 4.97 18.42
CA LEU A 110 6.51 3.84 18.86
C LEU A 110 7.32 2.83 19.69
N GLY A 111 8.63 2.98 19.82
CA GLY A 111 9.52 2.13 20.61
C GLY A 111 9.82 0.78 19.95
N TYR A 112 9.59 0.63 18.64
CA TYR A 112 9.89 -0.63 17.95
C TYR A 112 11.39 -0.72 17.59
N LYS A 113 12.02 -1.85 17.94
CA LYS A 113 13.38 -2.15 17.50
C LYS A 113 13.40 -2.44 16.00
N GLN A 114 12.50 -3.27 15.56
CA GLN A 114 12.28 -3.67 14.17
C GLN A 114 10.77 -3.79 13.91
N TRP A 115 10.39 -3.79 12.67
CA TRP A 115 9.06 -4.13 12.19
C TRP A 115 9.11 -4.90 10.88
N MET A 116 8.01 -5.49 10.48
CA MET A 116 7.80 -5.93 9.10
C MET A 116 7.16 -4.79 8.30
N ILE A 117 7.17 -4.93 6.98
CA ILE A 117 6.59 -3.95 6.05
C ILE A 117 5.61 -4.65 5.12
N ILE A 118 4.45 -4.05 4.90
CA ILE A 118 3.58 -4.29 3.75
C ILE A 118 3.58 -3.01 2.93
N ALA A 119 4.10 -3.05 1.71
CA ALA A 119 4.06 -1.92 0.79
C ALA A 119 3.08 -2.19 -0.35
N HIS A 120 2.38 -1.16 -0.80
CA HIS A 120 1.47 -1.25 -1.95
C HIS A 120 1.84 -0.21 -3.02
N SER A 121 1.84 -0.64 -4.28
CA SER A 121 1.96 0.26 -5.44
C SER A 121 3.23 1.13 -5.37
N PHE A 122 3.13 2.45 -5.47
CA PHE A 122 4.23 3.39 -5.30
C PHE A 122 4.96 3.24 -3.95
N GLY A 123 4.28 2.73 -2.92
CA GLY A 123 4.90 2.39 -1.64
C GLY A 123 6.09 1.44 -1.75
N GLY A 124 6.19 0.67 -2.85
CA GLY A 124 7.33 -0.18 -3.15
C GLY A 124 8.65 0.59 -3.31
N ILE A 125 8.64 1.73 -4.00
CA ILE A 125 9.79 2.64 -4.12
C ILE A 125 10.24 3.09 -2.73
N LEU A 126 9.29 3.55 -1.91
CA LEU A 126 9.57 4.05 -0.57
C LEU A 126 10.10 2.95 0.37
N ALA A 127 9.49 1.76 0.31
CA ALA A 127 9.90 0.61 1.08
C ALA A 127 11.30 0.12 0.69
N THR A 128 11.62 0.11 -0.62
CA THR A 128 12.95 -0.26 -1.13
C THR A 128 14.01 0.72 -0.65
N GLN A 129 13.75 2.02 -0.75
CA GLN A 129 14.68 3.03 -0.26
C GLN A 129 14.86 2.94 1.25
N TYR A 130 13.78 2.74 2.01
CA TYR A 130 13.86 2.56 3.45
C TYR A 130 14.67 1.33 3.85
N ALA A 131 14.45 0.19 3.19
CA ALA A 131 15.21 -1.03 3.46
C ALA A 131 16.71 -0.88 3.09
N TYR A 132 17.01 -0.11 2.07
CA TYR A 132 18.38 0.18 1.67
C TYR A 132 19.11 1.07 2.68
N GLU A 133 18.43 2.11 3.23
CA GLU A 133 19.02 3.04 4.19
C GLU A 133 19.02 2.52 5.64
N TYR A 134 17.99 1.76 6.03
CA TYR A 134 17.76 1.29 7.41
C TYR A 134 17.62 -0.23 7.52
N PRO A 135 18.52 -1.05 6.94
CA PRO A 135 18.34 -2.49 6.84
C PRO A 135 18.19 -3.21 8.19
N ALA A 136 18.82 -2.68 9.26
CA ALA A 136 18.75 -3.26 10.60
C ALA A 136 17.36 -3.10 11.29
N THR A 137 16.49 -2.28 10.74
CA THR A 137 15.17 -1.96 11.33
C THR A 137 14.03 -2.83 10.76
N ILE A 138 14.33 -3.67 9.78
CA ILE A 138 13.33 -4.45 9.06
C ILE A 138 13.56 -5.94 9.31
N LYS A 139 12.49 -6.66 9.65
CA LYS A 139 12.49 -8.11 9.87
C LYS A 139 12.15 -8.88 8.59
N ALA A 140 11.11 -8.46 7.86
CA ALA A 140 10.64 -9.03 6.59
C ALA A 140 9.78 -8.02 5.84
N MET A 141 9.54 -8.25 4.54
CA MET A 141 8.77 -7.32 3.70
C MET A 141 7.78 -8.07 2.80
N VAL A 142 6.63 -7.46 2.58
CA VAL A 142 5.64 -7.85 1.57
C VAL A 142 5.48 -6.72 0.57
N TYR A 143 5.71 -7.01 -0.70
CA TYR A 143 5.45 -6.11 -1.83
C TYR A 143 4.14 -6.52 -2.48
N LEU A 144 3.11 -5.70 -2.32
CA LEU A 144 1.78 -5.94 -2.86
C LEU A 144 1.57 -5.03 -4.08
N ASN A 145 1.59 -5.60 -5.28
CA ASN A 145 1.44 -4.85 -6.53
C ASN A 145 2.30 -3.58 -6.56
N CYS A 146 3.60 -3.71 -6.24
CA CYS A 146 4.51 -2.58 -6.07
C CYS A 146 5.24 -2.22 -7.35
N THR A 147 5.37 -0.91 -7.61
CA THR A 147 6.31 -0.39 -8.61
C THR A 147 7.67 -0.09 -7.97
N LEU A 148 8.74 -0.35 -8.71
CA LEU A 148 10.12 0.07 -8.44
C LEU A 148 10.70 0.93 -9.56
N ASN A 149 9.94 1.14 -10.64
CA ASN A 149 10.38 1.89 -11.80
C ASN A 149 9.17 2.58 -12.44
N LEU A 150 8.99 3.89 -12.16
CA LEU A 150 7.86 4.65 -12.69
C LEU A 150 7.88 4.77 -14.22
N PRO A 151 9.03 4.96 -14.90
CA PRO A 151 9.08 4.91 -16.37
C PRO A 151 8.55 3.60 -16.95
N TYR A 152 8.92 2.44 -16.39
CA TYR A 152 8.38 1.15 -16.82
C TYR A 152 6.86 1.07 -16.58
N THR A 153 6.39 1.49 -15.41
CA THR A 153 4.98 1.56 -15.06
C THR A 153 4.19 2.39 -16.07
N ALA A 154 4.66 3.60 -16.37
CA ALA A 154 4.04 4.50 -17.32
C ALA A 154 3.94 3.89 -18.72
N GLN A 155 5.04 3.29 -19.20
CA GLN A 155 5.08 2.63 -20.51
C GLN A 155 4.10 1.44 -20.57
N SER A 156 4.06 0.60 -19.53
CA SER A 156 3.17 -0.55 -19.46
C SER A 156 1.70 -0.14 -19.49
N ALA A 157 1.32 0.88 -18.69
CA ALA A 157 -0.03 1.41 -18.65
C ALA A 157 -0.46 2.04 -19.98
N ILE A 158 0.44 2.77 -20.66
CA ILE A 158 0.19 3.32 -22.00
C ILE A 158 -0.07 2.21 -23.01
N MET A 159 0.78 1.18 -23.04
CA MET A 159 0.62 0.07 -23.98
C MET A 159 -0.70 -0.65 -23.77
N LYS A 160 -1.07 -0.92 -22.52
CA LYS A 160 -2.33 -1.58 -22.18
C LYS A 160 -3.54 -0.68 -22.46
N GLY A 161 -3.44 0.61 -22.18
CA GLY A 161 -4.47 1.59 -22.51
C GLY A 161 -4.76 1.64 -24.02
N LEU A 162 -3.72 1.58 -24.87
CA LEU A 162 -3.88 1.49 -26.32
C LEU A 162 -4.66 0.23 -26.74
N GLU A 163 -4.41 -0.92 -26.11
CA GLU A 163 -5.20 -2.13 -26.36
C GLU A 163 -6.68 -1.92 -26.03
N PHE A 164 -6.98 -1.30 -24.89
CA PHE A 164 -8.34 -0.97 -24.47
C PHE A 164 -9.05 0.02 -25.41
N LEU A 165 -8.30 0.93 -26.04
CA LEU A 165 -8.77 1.86 -27.06
C LEU A 165 -8.78 1.25 -28.48
N SER A 166 -8.72 -0.09 -28.57
CA SER A 166 -8.73 -0.82 -29.86
C SER A 166 -7.55 -0.48 -30.78
N ASN A 167 -6.44 0.04 -30.22
CA ASN A 167 -5.20 0.36 -30.93
C ASN A 167 -5.40 1.23 -32.19
N ASN A 168 -6.34 2.18 -32.16
CA ASN A 168 -6.58 3.04 -33.31
C ASN A 168 -5.33 3.83 -33.71
N LYS A 169 -5.23 4.25 -35.00
CA LYS A 169 -4.02 4.81 -35.57
C LYS A 169 -3.64 6.17 -34.96
N GLU A 170 -4.63 7.00 -34.65
CA GLU A 170 -4.36 8.37 -34.12
C GLU A 170 -3.88 8.28 -32.67
N ASP A 171 -4.49 7.44 -31.84
CA ASP A 171 -4.03 7.23 -30.47
C ASP A 171 -2.61 6.66 -30.45
N ARG A 172 -2.30 5.66 -31.27
CA ARG A 172 -0.93 5.12 -31.38
C ARG A 172 0.07 6.20 -31.78
N LYS A 173 -0.28 7.04 -32.77
CA LYS A 173 0.58 8.14 -33.21
C LYS A 173 0.92 9.12 -32.09
N TYR A 174 -0.06 9.41 -31.23
CA TYR A 174 0.16 10.30 -30.07
C TYR A 174 0.91 9.60 -28.94
N PHE A 175 0.38 8.49 -28.44
CA PHE A 175 0.88 7.84 -27.22
C PHE A 175 2.23 7.15 -27.41
N LEU A 176 2.65 6.82 -28.62
CA LEU A 176 3.96 6.27 -28.94
C LEU A 176 4.97 7.31 -29.46
N ASN A 177 4.63 8.59 -29.44
CA ASN A 177 5.52 9.65 -29.87
C ASN A 177 6.51 10.03 -28.76
N ASP A 178 7.75 9.59 -28.88
CA ASP A 178 8.82 9.86 -27.90
C ASP A 178 9.26 11.35 -27.84
N SER A 179 8.82 12.20 -28.76
CA SER A 179 8.99 13.66 -28.66
C SER A 179 8.07 14.27 -27.57
N ILE A 180 7.06 13.55 -27.11
CA ILE A 180 6.19 13.96 -26.00
C ILE A 180 6.71 13.30 -24.72
N PRO A 181 6.95 14.04 -23.62
CA PRO A 181 7.43 13.46 -22.36
C PRO A 181 6.58 12.29 -21.88
N LEU A 182 7.22 11.21 -21.45
CA LEU A 182 6.54 9.97 -21.03
C LEU A 182 5.47 10.21 -19.97
N LEU A 183 5.77 11.01 -18.95
CA LEU A 183 4.84 11.32 -17.87
C LEU A 183 3.60 12.08 -18.35
N LYS A 184 3.78 12.95 -19.38
CA LYS A 184 2.63 13.61 -19.99
C LYS A 184 1.76 12.60 -20.74
N ARG A 185 2.36 11.74 -21.57
CA ARG A 185 1.61 10.66 -22.28
C ARG A 185 0.88 9.75 -21.30
N TRP A 186 1.52 9.44 -20.18
CA TRP A 186 0.93 8.61 -19.13
C TRP A 186 -0.30 9.27 -18.50
N GLY A 187 -0.21 10.55 -18.11
CA GLY A 187 -1.35 11.32 -17.61
C GLY A 187 -2.48 11.42 -18.62
N ASP A 188 -2.16 11.77 -19.88
CA ASP A 188 -3.13 11.89 -20.98
C ASP A 188 -3.83 10.52 -21.25
N MET A 189 -3.12 9.39 -21.07
CA MET A 189 -3.71 8.06 -21.21
C MET A 189 -4.79 7.84 -20.14
N PHE A 190 -4.49 8.14 -18.87
CA PHE A 190 -5.49 8.05 -17.81
C PHE A 190 -6.71 8.94 -18.07
N ASP A 191 -6.49 10.17 -18.56
CA ASP A 191 -7.56 11.10 -18.90
C ASP A 191 -8.41 10.60 -20.07
N THR A 192 -7.77 10.01 -21.09
CA THR A 192 -8.47 9.40 -22.22
C THR A 192 -9.33 8.21 -21.77
N LEU A 193 -8.75 7.28 -21.01
CA LEU A 193 -9.50 6.13 -20.49
C LEU A 193 -10.62 6.54 -19.53
N ARG A 194 -10.46 7.65 -18.79
CA ARG A 194 -11.49 8.22 -17.93
C ARG A 194 -12.66 8.79 -18.73
N LYS A 195 -12.39 9.51 -19.82
CA LYS A 195 -13.42 10.02 -20.76
C LYS A 195 -14.22 8.87 -21.36
N GLU A 196 -13.54 7.78 -21.73
CA GLU A 196 -14.16 6.56 -22.25
C GLU A 196 -14.81 5.69 -21.17
N ARG A 197 -14.74 6.07 -19.89
CA ARG A 197 -15.29 5.35 -18.72
C ARG A 197 -14.72 3.94 -18.53
N ILE A 198 -13.52 3.68 -19.02
CA ILE A 198 -12.83 2.38 -18.95
C ILE A 198 -11.52 2.40 -18.16
N VAL A 199 -11.19 3.53 -17.50
CA VAL A 199 -9.97 3.67 -16.69
C VAL A 199 -9.88 2.62 -15.57
N TYR A 200 -11.01 2.15 -15.06
CA TYR A 200 -11.05 1.11 -14.04
C TYR A 200 -10.31 -0.16 -14.48
N LYS A 201 -10.34 -0.50 -15.77
CA LYS A 201 -9.70 -1.71 -16.32
C LYS A 201 -8.18 -1.77 -16.10
N LEU A 202 -7.53 -0.66 -15.81
CA LEU A 202 -6.12 -0.65 -15.40
C LEU A 202 -5.94 -1.12 -13.96
N MET A 203 -6.89 -0.81 -13.08
CA MET A 203 -6.72 -0.83 -11.62
C MET A 203 -7.61 -1.86 -10.91
N PHE A 204 -8.80 -2.15 -11.48
CA PHE A 204 -9.84 -2.95 -10.86
C PHE A 204 -10.44 -3.94 -11.85
N ASP A 205 -10.92 -5.06 -11.35
CA ASP A 205 -11.69 -6.03 -12.13
C ASP A 205 -13.11 -5.52 -12.38
N GLN A 206 -13.67 -4.70 -11.49
CA GLN A 206 -15.03 -4.22 -11.53
C GLN A 206 -15.13 -2.69 -11.59
N ALA A 207 -16.01 -2.17 -12.45
CA ALA A 207 -16.26 -0.72 -12.52
C ALA A 207 -16.84 -0.16 -11.20
N GLN A 208 -17.63 -0.96 -10.48
CA GLN A 208 -18.19 -0.60 -9.18
C GLN A 208 -17.11 -0.39 -8.13
N SER A 209 -16.04 -1.20 -8.14
CA SER A 209 -14.89 -1.05 -7.25
C SER A 209 -14.21 0.31 -7.45
N LYS A 210 -14.03 0.72 -8.71
CA LYS A 210 -13.49 2.05 -9.02
C LYS A 210 -14.40 3.19 -8.55
N ALA A 211 -15.71 3.06 -8.74
CA ALA A 211 -16.65 4.08 -8.29
C ALA A 211 -16.65 4.22 -6.76
N TYR A 212 -16.50 3.11 -6.05
CA TYR A 212 -16.37 3.11 -4.60
C TYR A 212 -15.04 3.72 -4.13
N ASP A 213 -13.93 3.35 -4.76
CA ASP A 213 -12.61 3.95 -4.53
C ASP A 213 -12.68 5.49 -4.71
N ASP A 214 -13.28 5.97 -5.79
CA ASP A 214 -13.48 7.40 -6.02
C ASP A 214 -14.27 8.07 -4.89
N SER A 215 -15.27 7.40 -4.33
CA SER A 215 -16.05 7.91 -3.21
C SER A 215 -15.22 8.06 -1.94
N LEU A 216 -14.36 7.09 -1.64
CA LEU A 216 -13.42 7.16 -0.50
C LEU A 216 -12.38 8.25 -0.71
N MET A 217 -11.83 8.35 -1.93
CA MET A 217 -10.82 9.36 -2.27
C MET A 217 -11.38 10.80 -2.22
N SER A 218 -12.69 10.98 -2.33
CA SER A 218 -13.36 12.30 -2.27
C SER A 218 -13.70 12.77 -0.87
N LEU A 219 -13.38 11.99 0.18
CA LEU A 219 -13.68 12.37 1.56
C LEU A 219 -12.98 13.69 1.95
N PRO A 220 -13.70 14.67 2.51
CA PRO A 220 -13.20 16.04 2.65
C PRO A 220 -12.05 16.22 3.65
N PHE A 221 -11.79 15.23 4.50
CA PHE A 221 -10.70 15.27 5.46
C PHE A 221 -9.37 14.73 4.91
N LEU A 222 -9.38 14.17 3.70
CA LEU A 222 -8.18 13.60 3.08
C LEU A 222 -7.41 14.66 2.28
N LYS A 223 -6.10 14.72 2.49
CA LYS A 223 -5.17 15.64 1.81
C LYS A 223 -4.42 14.90 0.70
N TYR A 224 -4.04 15.61 -0.36
CA TYR A 224 -3.32 15.09 -1.52
C TYR A 224 -2.17 16.01 -1.94
N VAL A 225 -1.56 16.72 -0.99
CA VAL A 225 -0.51 17.71 -1.27
C VAL A 225 0.75 17.04 -1.80
N TYR A 226 1.13 15.90 -1.23
CA TYR A 226 2.30 15.14 -1.70
C TYR A 226 2.18 14.73 -3.17
N ALA A 227 1.00 14.30 -3.61
CA ALA A 227 0.74 13.96 -5.01
C ALA A 227 1.04 15.11 -5.98
N GLN A 228 0.88 16.35 -5.55
CA GLN A 228 1.16 17.54 -6.35
C GLN A 228 2.65 17.94 -6.31
N LYS A 229 3.35 17.64 -5.21
CA LYS A 229 4.73 18.09 -4.96
C LYS A 229 5.79 17.12 -5.46
N LEU A 230 5.51 15.82 -5.42
CA LEU A 230 6.44 14.75 -5.80
C LEU A 230 7.10 14.97 -7.17
N TRP A 231 6.37 15.52 -8.13
CA TRP A 231 6.86 15.77 -9.50
C TRP A 231 8.04 16.73 -9.59
N ASN A 232 8.34 17.46 -8.52
CA ASN A 232 9.49 18.37 -8.41
C ASN A 232 10.78 17.65 -7.94
N TYR A 233 10.71 16.34 -7.64
CA TYR A 233 11.81 15.55 -7.09
C TYR A 233 12.18 14.43 -8.06
N SER A 234 13.29 14.61 -8.79
CA SER A 234 13.71 13.69 -9.85
C SER A 234 14.04 12.28 -9.35
N GLU A 235 14.49 12.16 -8.10
CA GLU A 235 14.89 10.90 -7.48
C GLU A 235 13.76 9.85 -7.41
N TYR A 236 12.50 10.25 -7.48
CA TYR A 236 11.37 9.31 -7.53
C TYR A 236 11.22 8.59 -8.88
N PHE A 237 11.90 9.08 -9.92
CA PHE A 237 11.87 8.52 -11.27
C PHE A 237 13.06 7.63 -11.58
N ASP A 238 13.95 7.43 -10.60
CA ASP A 238 15.04 6.48 -10.71
C ASP A 238 14.51 5.04 -10.79
N ASP A 239 15.35 4.14 -11.31
CA ASP A 239 15.11 2.71 -11.23
C ASP A 239 15.60 2.17 -9.88
N PHE A 240 14.66 1.71 -9.04
CA PHE A 240 14.96 1.14 -7.74
C PHE A 240 15.20 -0.38 -7.79
N SER A 241 14.93 -1.03 -8.93
CA SER A 241 15.09 -2.49 -9.04
C SER A 241 16.51 -2.96 -8.74
N PRO A 242 17.62 -2.27 -9.12
CA PRO A 242 18.97 -2.72 -8.76
C PRO A 242 19.26 -2.75 -7.26
N LYS A 243 18.59 -1.88 -6.47
CA LYS A 243 18.76 -1.85 -5.01
C LYS A 243 18.24 -3.13 -4.34
N THR A 244 17.29 -3.82 -4.96
CA THR A 244 16.66 -5.02 -4.38
C THR A 244 17.68 -6.13 -4.13
N SER A 245 18.72 -6.26 -4.96
CA SER A 245 19.79 -7.26 -4.79
C SER A 245 20.64 -7.07 -3.53
N GLN A 246 20.55 -5.90 -2.90
CA GLN A 246 21.30 -5.55 -1.68
C GLN A 246 20.45 -5.68 -0.41
N ILE A 247 19.15 -5.98 -0.54
CA ILE A 247 18.22 -6.11 0.57
C ILE A 247 18.08 -7.60 0.94
N ASN A 248 18.74 -8.01 2.03
CA ASN A 248 18.89 -9.41 2.41
C ASN A 248 17.80 -9.95 3.35
N VAL A 249 16.79 -9.13 3.72
CA VAL A 249 15.66 -9.61 4.51
C VAL A 249 14.74 -10.51 3.69
N PRO A 250 13.96 -11.40 4.32
CA PRO A 250 12.93 -12.17 3.61
C PRO A 250 11.90 -11.25 2.94
N VAL A 251 11.58 -11.54 1.67
CA VAL A 251 10.62 -10.74 0.89
C VAL A 251 9.59 -11.64 0.22
N LEU A 252 8.31 -11.33 0.41
CA LEU A 252 7.21 -11.89 -0.35
C LEU A 252 6.72 -10.84 -1.36
N VAL A 253 6.73 -11.20 -2.63
CA VAL A 253 6.17 -10.38 -3.70
C VAL A 253 4.83 -10.97 -4.13
N ILE A 254 3.76 -10.18 -4.01
CA ILE A 254 2.42 -10.50 -4.51
C ILE A 254 2.18 -9.65 -5.75
N SER A 255 1.82 -10.27 -6.86
CA SER A 255 1.49 -9.56 -8.11
C SER A 255 0.18 -10.06 -8.69
N GLY A 256 -0.73 -9.14 -9.01
CA GLY A 256 -1.98 -9.41 -9.68
C GLY A 256 -1.77 -9.75 -11.16
N THR A 257 -2.40 -10.84 -11.64
CA THR A 257 -2.27 -11.29 -13.04
C THR A 257 -2.88 -10.30 -14.04
N ARG A 258 -3.69 -9.36 -13.58
CA ARG A 258 -4.32 -8.28 -14.34
C ARG A 258 -3.96 -6.88 -13.85
N ASP A 259 -2.85 -6.75 -13.12
CA ASP A 259 -2.35 -5.43 -12.68
C ASP A 259 -1.77 -4.65 -13.86
N TYR A 260 -2.63 -3.97 -14.59
CA TYR A 260 -2.24 -3.14 -15.71
C TYR A 260 -1.86 -1.73 -15.30
N THR A 261 -1.99 -1.38 -14.02
CA THR A 261 -1.54 -0.09 -13.47
C THR A 261 -0.03 0.01 -13.49
N ILE A 262 0.66 -1.02 -12.96
CA ILE A 262 2.13 -1.03 -12.89
C ILE A 262 2.78 -1.91 -13.96
N GLY A 263 2.00 -2.76 -14.62
CA GLY A 263 2.47 -3.78 -15.57
C GLY A 263 2.57 -5.16 -14.92
N VAL A 264 1.91 -6.16 -15.53
CA VAL A 264 1.77 -7.53 -15.00
C VAL A 264 3.12 -8.24 -14.77
N ASP A 265 4.16 -7.82 -15.45
CA ASP A 265 5.51 -8.38 -15.35
C ASP A 265 6.47 -7.57 -14.47
N HIS A 266 5.96 -6.54 -13.76
CA HIS A 266 6.80 -5.66 -12.95
C HIS A 266 7.62 -6.42 -11.89
N TYR A 267 7.05 -7.46 -11.29
CA TYR A 267 7.72 -8.31 -10.30
C TYR A 267 9.02 -8.95 -10.83
N LYS A 268 9.17 -9.12 -12.15
CA LYS A 268 10.39 -9.66 -12.78
C LYS A 268 11.59 -8.72 -12.69
N LEU A 269 11.36 -7.44 -12.39
CA LEU A 269 12.42 -6.45 -12.15
C LEU A 269 13.01 -6.56 -10.74
N MET A 270 12.39 -7.32 -9.84
CA MET A 270 12.79 -7.45 -8.45
C MET A 270 13.78 -8.63 -8.29
N HIS A 271 14.90 -8.41 -7.61
CA HIS A 271 15.99 -9.37 -7.47
C HIS A 271 16.44 -9.53 -6.00
N PHE A 272 15.49 -9.57 -5.05
CA PHE A 272 15.84 -9.78 -3.65
C PHE A 272 16.46 -11.17 -3.44
N PRO A 273 17.59 -11.29 -2.68
CA PRO A 273 18.24 -12.58 -2.45
C PRO A 273 17.35 -13.65 -1.80
N ASN A 274 16.42 -13.22 -0.94
CA ASN A 274 15.50 -14.09 -0.21
C ASN A 274 14.04 -13.80 -0.62
N MET A 275 13.75 -13.91 -1.93
CA MET A 275 12.44 -13.57 -2.50
C MET A 275 11.57 -14.80 -2.74
N GLU A 276 10.31 -14.71 -2.32
CA GLU A 276 9.21 -15.58 -2.73
C GLU A 276 8.23 -14.75 -3.58
N VAL A 277 7.74 -15.30 -4.70
CA VAL A 277 6.76 -14.64 -5.57
C VAL A 277 5.47 -15.46 -5.60
N LYS A 278 4.33 -14.79 -5.41
CA LYS A 278 3.00 -15.37 -5.62
C LYS A 278 2.21 -14.50 -6.59
N LEU A 279 1.71 -15.12 -7.64
CA LEU A 279 0.79 -14.49 -8.59
C LEU A 279 -0.63 -14.81 -8.15
N LEU A 280 -1.45 -13.79 -7.97
CA LEU A 280 -2.87 -13.92 -7.63
C LEU A 280 -3.73 -13.42 -8.78
N GLU A 281 -4.85 -14.11 -9.03
CA GLU A 281 -5.85 -13.60 -9.95
C GLU A 281 -6.39 -12.27 -9.43
N GLY A 282 -6.41 -11.25 -10.29
CA GLY A 282 -6.93 -9.93 -9.95
C GLY A 282 -6.09 -8.78 -10.48
N ALA A 283 -6.62 -7.58 -10.33
CA ALA A 283 -6.02 -6.33 -10.76
C ALA A 283 -5.15 -5.68 -9.67
N HIS A 284 -4.98 -4.36 -9.72
CA HIS A 284 -4.07 -3.61 -8.83
C HIS A 284 -4.54 -3.59 -7.36
N ALA A 285 -5.85 -3.58 -7.11
CA ALA A 285 -6.43 -3.46 -5.77
C ALA A 285 -6.83 -4.83 -5.18
N LEU A 286 -5.89 -5.79 -5.13
CA LEU A 286 -6.13 -7.15 -4.60
C LEU A 286 -6.72 -7.15 -3.18
N TYR A 287 -6.27 -6.24 -2.32
CA TYR A 287 -6.76 -6.11 -0.94
C TYR A 287 -8.24 -5.72 -0.86
N PHE A 288 -8.81 -5.20 -1.94
CA PHE A 288 -10.21 -4.82 -2.03
C PHE A 288 -11.06 -5.90 -2.73
N GLU A 289 -10.65 -6.33 -3.92
CA GLU A 289 -11.47 -7.24 -4.74
C GLU A 289 -11.20 -8.73 -4.47
N HIS A 290 -10.00 -9.08 -3.94
CA HIS A 290 -9.53 -10.44 -3.69
C HIS A 290 -8.93 -10.59 -2.27
N ASN A 291 -9.61 -10.00 -1.29
CA ASN A 291 -9.13 -9.89 0.09
C ASN A 291 -8.84 -11.27 0.73
N LYS A 292 -9.70 -12.25 0.49
CA LYS A 292 -9.54 -13.59 1.03
C LYS A 292 -8.29 -14.29 0.50
N GLU A 293 -8.11 -14.28 -0.81
CA GLU A 293 -6.96 -14.90 -1.48
C GLU A 293 -5.67 -14.20 -1.09
N LEU A 294 -5.70 -12.88 -0.95
CA LEU A 294 -4.58 -12.09 -0.47
C LEU A 294 -4.22 -12.46 0.98
N TYR A 295 -5.21 -12.56 1.87
CA TYR A 295 -4.99 -12.95 3.25
C TYR A 295 -4.36 -14.34 3.35
N GLU A 296 -4.89 -15.32 2.63
CA GLU A 296 -4.38 -16.69 2.57
C GLU A 296 -2.94 -16.76 2.03
N ALA A 297 -2.59 -15.86 1.10
CA ALA A 297 -1.24 -15.80 0.52
C ALA A 297 -0.22 -15.14 1.45
N VAL A 298 -0.61 -14.08 2.17
CA VAL A 298 0.30 -13.22 2.94
C VAL A 298 0.46 -13.68 4.39
N THR A 299 -0.62 -14.13 5.03
CA THR A 299 -0.61 -14.46 6.47
C THR A 299 0.40 -15.52 6.87
N PRO A 300 0.60 -16.62 6.13
CA PRO A 300 1.63 -17.61 6.48
C PRO A 300 3.03 -17.02 6.51
N PHE A 301 3.33 -16.08 5.60
CA PHE A 301 4.61 -15.37 5.57
C PHE A 301 4.76 -14.45 6.79
N LEU A 302 3.74 -13.64 7.11
CA LEU A 302 3.79 -12.76 8.29
C LEU A 302 3.97 -13.56 9.58
N ARG A 303 3.20 -14.63 9.78
CA ARG A 303 3.31 -15.52 10.97
C ARG A 303 4.71 -16.12 11.09
N LYS A 304 5.31 -16.58 9.99
CA LYS A 304 6.66 -17.17 9.98
C LYS A 304 7.73 -16.24 10.53
N TYR A 305 7.55 -14.92 10.39
CA TYR A 305 8.53 -13.91 10.79
C TYR A 305 8.07 -13.04 11.97
N SER A 306 6.95 -13.38 12.62
CA SER A 306 6.41 -12.66 13.79
C SER A 306 7.03 -13.08 15.13
N ASP A 307 7.81 -14.14 15.15
CA ASP A 307 8.47 -14.69 16.36
C ASP A 307 9.81 -13.98 16.65
#